data_e53e10d7731695b29f722172f5029c80
#
_entry.id   e53e10d7731695b29f722172f5029c80
#
_cell.length_a   1.000
_cell.length_b   1.000
_cell.length_c   1.000
_cell.angle_alpha   90.00
_cell.angle_beta   90.00
_cell.angle_gamma   90.00
#
_symmetry.space_group_name_H-M   'P 1'
#
loop_
_entity.id
_entity.type
_entity.pdbx_description
1 polymer ?
#
loop_
_entity_poly.entity_id
_entity_poly.type
_entity_poly.pdbx_seq_one_letter_code
_entity_poly.pdbx_strand_id
1 'polypeptide(L)'
;MKTNIISLIISLSLSLFTFQLNAKEQAWNLAKEGNKIILIRHSLAPGGGDPAGFKIDDCKTQRNLSKQGINQSKKIGKLFKKNKVPIDQVLS
;
A
#
# COMPACT_ATOMS: atom_id res chain seq x y z
N MET A 1 30.88 11.28 -31.96
CA MET A 1 31.09 11.22 -30.49
C MET A 1 29.91 11.77 -29.67
N LYS A 2 29.18 12.78 -30.13
CA LYS A 2 28.01 13.33 -29.40
C LYS A 2 26.81 12.40 -29.30
N THR A 3 26.62 11.47 -30.24
CA THR A 3 25.51 10.50 -30.26
C THR A 3 25.64 9.41 -29.21
N ASN A 4 26.84 9.05 -28.77
CA ASN A 4 27.09 7.96 -27.83
C ASN A 4 26.69 8.32 -26.37
N ILE A 5 26.83 9.58 -25.98
CA ILE A 5 26.49 10.05 -24.64
C ILE A 5 24.96 10.05 -24.43
N ILE A 6 24.18 10.50 -25.42
CA ILE A 6 22.73 10.52 -25.40
C ILE A 6 22.18 9.09 -25.32
N SER A 7 22.74 8.16 -26.08
CA SER A 7 22.35 6.74 -26.05
C SER A 7 22.63 6.12 -24.67
N LEU A 8 23.74 6.45 -24.03
CA LEU A 8 24.09 5.97 -22.68
C LEU A 8 23.12 6.48 -21.61
N ILE A 9 22.73 7.76 -21.67
CA ILE A 9 21.76 8.36 -20.71
C ILE A 9 20.39 7.72 -20.86
N ILE A 10 19.91 7.49 -22.07
CA ILE A 10 18.61 6.84 -22.33
C ILE A 10 18.64 5.39 -21.81
N SER A 11 19.69 4.64 -22.02
CA SER A 11 19.86 3.27 -21.55
C SER A 11 19.83 3.20 -20.00
N LEU A 12 20.53 4.12 -19.32
CA LEU A 12 20.54 4.20 -17.86
C LEU A 12 19.16 4.53 -17.27
N SER A 13 18.43 5.46 -17.89
CA SER A 13 17.07 5.84 -17.50
C SER A 13 16.08 4.67 -17.60
N LEU A 14 16.13 3.89 -18.66
CA LEU A 14 15.32 2.69 -18.87
C LEU A 14 15.64 1.60 -17.84
N SER A 15 16.91 1.41 -17.46
CA SER A 15 17.31 0.43 -16.45
C SER A 15 16.74 0.75 -15.06
N LEU A 16 16.71 2.02 -14.66
CA LEU A 16 16.12 2.45 -13.39
C LEU A 16 14.60 2.22 -13.36
N PHE A 17 13.90 2.44 -14.46
CA PHE A 17 12.46 2.20 -14.56
C PHE A 17 12.10 0.72 -14.43
N THR A 18 12.83 -0.18 -15.08
CA THR A 18 12.62 -1.63 -14.97
C THR A 18 12.88 -2.16 -13.56
N PHE A 19 13.84 -1.60 -12.83
CA PHE A 19 14.11 -1.95 -11.44
C PHE A 19 12.91 -1.67 -10.53
N GLN A 20 12.25 -0.53 -10.66
CA GLN A 20 11.05 -0.19 -9.86
C GLN A 20 9.86 -1.13 -10.14
N LEU A 21 9.63 -1.51 -11.39
CA LEU A 21 8.58 -2.47 -11.77
C LEU A 21 8.84 -3.84 -11.14
N ASN A 22 10.09 -4.32 -11.17
CA ASN A 22 10.47 -5.59 -10.57
C ASN A 22 10.26 -5.61 -9.06
N ALA A 23 10.58 -4.55 -8.34
CA ALA A 23 10.37 -4.45 -6.89
C ALA A 23 8.89 -4.57 -6.51
N LYS A 24 8.00 -3.91 -7.24
CA LYS A 24 6.54 -3.99 -7.03
C LYS A 24 6.01 -5.40 -7.28
N GLU A 25 6.40 -6.02 -8.37
CA GLU A 25 6.01 -7.39 -8.71
C GLU A 25 6.51 -8.38 -7.67
N GLN A 26 7.75 -8.24 -7.23
CA GLN A 26 8.34 -9.07 -6.19
C GLN A 26 7.56 -8.99 -4.87
N ALA A 27 7.10 -7.81 -4.45
CA ALA A 27 6.31 -7.64 -3.23
C ALA A 27 4.99 -8.43 -3.31
N TRP A 28 4.28 -8.39 -4.43
CA TRP A 28 3.06 -9.18 -4.63
C TRP A 28 3.34 -10.67 -4.67
N ASN A 29 4.43 -11.10 -5.29
CA ASN A 29 4.83 -12.50 -5.34
C ASN A 29 5.13 -13.04 -3.94
N LEU A 30 5.82 -12.30 -3.09
CA LEU A 30 6.06 -12.65 -1.69
C LEU A 30 4.74 -12.74 -0.90
N ALA A 31 3.82 -11.80 -1.09
CA ALA A 31 2.53 -11.82 -0.43
C ALA A 31 1.69 -13.05 -0.81
N LYS A 32 1.73 -13.47 -2.07
CA LYS A 32 1.03 -14.67 -2.57
C LYS A 32 1.51 -15.97 -1.95
N GLU A 33 2.76 -16.06 -1.54
CA GLU A 33 3.34 -17.27 -0.95
C GLU A 33 2.66 -17.65 0.37
N GLY A 34 2.01 -16.71 1.06
CA GLY A 34 1.46 -16.92 2.39
C GLY A 34 2.53 -17.02 3.47
N ASN A 35 2.13 -17.36 4.67
CA ASN A 35 3.02 -17.43 5.85
C ASN A 35 3.83 -16.14 6.05
N LYS A 36 3.20 -15.00 5.80
CA LYS A 36 3.76 -13.66 5.93
C LYS A 36 2.89 -12.82 6.84
N ILE A 37 3.51 -11.92 7.56
CA ILE A 37 2.82 -10.84 8.26
C ILE A 37 2.90 -9.61 7.36
N ILE A 38 1.75 -9.06 7.01
CA ILE A 38 1.65 -7.87 6.18
C ILE A 38 1.17 -6.72 7.07
N LEU A 39 1.96 -5.67 7.16
CA LEU A 39 1.61 -4.47 7.91
C LEU A 39 1.18 -3.38 6.94
N ILE A 40 0.00 -2.84 7.16
CA ILE A 40 -0.50 -1.70 6.39
C ILE A 40 -0.90 -0.58 7.35
N ARG A 41 -0.63 0.66 6.94
CA ARG A 41 -1.12 1.81 7.68
C ARG A 41 -2.63 1.97 7.44
N HIS A 42 -3.36 2.43 8.46
CA HIS A 42 -4.77 2.76 8.29
C HIS A 42 -5.00 3.79 7.16
N SER A 43 -6.15 3.71 6.52
CA SER A 43 -6.56 4.66 5.50
C SER A 43 -6.86 6.04 6.09
N LEU A 44 -7.17 7.01 5.25
CA LEU A 44 -7.36 8.40 5.66
C LEU A 44 -8.42 8.54 6.76
N ALA A 45 -7.95 8.95 7.93
CA ALA A 45 -8.76 9.29 9.09
C ALA A 45 -8.39 10.71 9.53
N PRO A 46 -9.22 11.73 9.28
CA PRO A 46 -8.91 13.11 9.61
C PRO A 46 -8.64 13.33 11.10
N GLY A 47 -7.80 14.30 11.42
CA GLY A 47 -7.39 14.60 12.79
C GLY A 47 -6.09 13.91 13.20
N GLY A 48 -5.74 13.99 14.47
CA GLY A 48 -4.55 13.40 15.07
C GLY A 48 -4.86 12.83 16.46
N GLY A 49 -4.32 11.63 16.77
CA GLY A 49 -4.52 10.97 18.05
C GLY A 49 -5.98 10.63 18.36
N ASP A 50 -6.25 10.29 19.59
CA ASP A 50 -7.60 10.00 20.07
C ASP A 50 -8.34 11.31 20.41
N PRO A 51 -9.62 11.47 20.01
CA PRO A 51 -10.43 12.63 20.39
C PRO A 51 -10.63 12.74 21.91
N ALA A 52 -10.86 13.94 22.39
CA ALA A 52 -11.29 14.13 23.78
C ALA A 52 -12.60 13.37 24.02
N GLY A 53 -12.67 12.62 25.13
CA GLY A 53 -13.84 11.81 25.44
C GLY A 53 -13.92 10.48 24.71
N PHE A 54 -12.82 10.03 24.10
CA PHE A 54 -12.71 8.71 23.47
C PHE A 54 -13.14 7.58 24.40
N LYS A 55 -13.97 6.68 23.87
CA LYS A 55 -14.39 5.44 24.52
C LYS A 55 -14.19 4.29 23.55
N ILE A 56 -13.55 3.21 24.04
CA ILE A 56 -13.16 2.08 23.20
C ILE A 56 -14.35 1.31 22.61
N ASP A 57 -15.48 1.30 23.30
CA ASP A 57 -16.71 0.60 22.94
C ASP A 57 -17.73 1.49 22.21
N ASP A 58 -17.41 2.75 21.98
CA ASP A 58 -18.29 3.69 21.28
C ASP A 58 -17.58 4.32 20.07
N CYS A 59 -17.87 3.78 18.88
CA CYS A 59 -17.27 4.25 17.63
C CYS A 59 -17.53 5.73 17.33
N LYS A 60 -18.61 6.30 17.83
CA LYS A 60 -18.92 7.72 17.61
C LYS A 60 -17.94 8.66 18.29
N THR A 61 -17.28 8.19 19.35
CA THR A 61 -16.27 8.95 20.09
C THR A 61 -14.86 8.79 19.52
N GLN A 62 -14.68 7.95 18.51
CA GLN A 62 -13.39 7.56 17.97
C GLN A 62 -13.07 8.35 16.70
N ARG A 63 -11.78 8.40 16.37
CA ARG A 63 -11.31 8.95 15.11
C ARG A 63 -11.54 7.95 13.98
N ASN A 64 -12.59 8.15 13.21
CA ASN A 64 -13.01 7.26 12.15
C ASN A 64 -12.44 7.65 10.78
N LEU A 65 -12.46 6.69 9.83
CA LEU A 65 -12.10 6.94 8.46
C LEU A 65 -13.09 7.95 7.82
N SER A 66 -12.54 8.84 6.99
CA SER A 66 -13.36 9.65 6.10
C SER A 66 -13.99 8.79 5.00
N LYS A 67 -14.95 9.34 4.25
CA LYS A 67 -15.49 8.68 3.05
C LYS A 67 -14.39 8.32 2.05
N GLN A 68 -13.40 9.20 1.87
CA GLN A 68 -12.24 8.95 1.04
C GLN A 68 -11.39 7.80 1.59
N GLY A 69 -11.19 7.75 2.91
CA GLY A 69 -10.45 6.65 3.58
C GLY A 69 -11.16 5.30 3.42
N ILE A 70 -12.48 5.26 3.51
CA ILE A 70 -13.28 4.06 3.26
C ILE A 70 -13.08 3.58 1.82
N ASN A 71 -13.12 4.47 0.85
CA ASN A 71 -12.89 4.13 -0.55
C ASN A 71 -11.45 3.64 -0.80
N GLN A 72 -10.48 4.24 -0.14
CA GLN A 72 -9.08 3.81 -0.18
C GLN A 72 -8.94 2.38 0.36
N SER A 73 -9.55 2.08 1.50
CA SER A 73 -9.55 0.72 2.09
C SER A 73 -10.16 -0.32 1.16
N LYS A 74 -11.27 0.01 0.51
CA LYS A 74 -11.91 -0.87 -0.48
C LYS A 74 -11.00 -1.14 -1.68
N LYS A 75 -10.28 -0.13 -2.17
CA LYS A 75 -9.29 -0.31 -3.27
C LYS A 75 -8.16 -1.23 -2.85
N ILE A 76 -7.62 -1.06 -1.65
CA ILE A 76 -6.57 -1.92 -1.12
C ILE A 76 -7.05 -3.36 -1.04
N GLY A 77 -8.24 -3.60 -0.49
CA GLY A 77 -8.82 -4.94 -0.42
C GLY A 77 -9.01 -5.60 -1.79
N LYS A 78 -9.44 -4.82 -2.80
CA LYS A 78 -9.54 -5.31 -4.18
C LYS A 78 -8.19 -5.70 -4.77
N LEU A 79 -7.11 -4.97 -4.45
CA LEU A 79 -5.75 -5.31 -4.88
C LEU A 79 -5.27 -6.62 -4.27
N PHE A 80 -5.51 -6.84 -2.98
CA PHE A 80 -5.22 -8.12 -2.33
C PHE A 80 -5.95 -9.28 -3.02
N LYS A 81 -7.24 -9.12 -3.28
CA LYS A 81 -8.04 -10.13 -3.98
C LYS A 81 -7.54 -10.37 -5.39
N LYS A 82 -7.28 -9.31 -6.16
CA LYS A 82 -6.76 -9.42 -7.54
C LYS A 82 -5.43 -10.16 -7.59
N ASN A 83 -4.56 -9.91 -6.64
CA ASN A 83 -3.25 -10.55 -6.54
C ASN A 83 -3.31 -11.91 -5.81
N LYS A 84 -4.47 -12.41 -5.47
CA LYS A 84 -4.66 -13.73 -4.84
C LYS A 84 -3.81 -13.92 -3.58
N VAL A 85 -3.71 -12.88 -2.75
CA VAL A 85 -3.00 -12.95 -1.48
C VAL A 85 -3.84 -13.74 -0.48
N PRO A 86 -3.33 -14.84 0.11
CA PRO A 86 -4.05 -15.57 1.13
C PRO A 86 -4.10 -14.76 2.44
N ILE A 87 -5.28 -14.64 3.03
CA ILE A 87 -5.49 -13.92 4.29
C ILE A 87 -6.22 -14.83 5.26
N ASP A 88 -5.54 -15.25 6.31
CA ASP A 88 -6.09 -16.11 7.35
C ASP A 88 -6.67 -15.29 8.51
N GLN A 89 -6.04 -14.15 8.84
CA GLN A 89 -6.42 -13.32 9.96
C GLN A 89 -6.18 -11.85 9.70
N VAL A 90 -7.09 -11.01 10.14
CA VAL A 90 -6.94 -9.55 10.14
C VAL A 90 -7.00 -9.05 11.58
N LEU A 91 -6.01 -8.27 11.96
CA LEU A 91 -5.92 -7.63 13.28
C LEU A 91 -5.97 -6.10 13.11
N SER A 92 -6.67 -5.41 13.97
CA SER A 92 -6.77 -3.96 13.99
C SER A 92 -6.86 -3.44 15.42
#